data_a035bbb098f159742e0310ebd9577d1b
#
_entry.id   a035bbb098f159742e0310ebd9577d1b
#
_cell.length_a   1.000
_cell.length_b   1.000
_cell.length_c   1.000
_cell.angle_alpha   90.00
_cell.angle_beta   90.00
_cell.angle_gamma   90.00
#
_symmetry.space_group_name_H-M   'P 1'
#
loop_
_entity.id
_entity.type
_entity.pdbx_description
1 polymer ?
#
loop_
_entity_poly.entity_id
_entity_poly.type
_entity_poly.pdbx_seq_one_letter_code
_entity_poly.pdbx_strand_id
1 'polypeptide(L)'
;MSKHDLCSLAGVVCLAGGHVAVLLNRLRLFGLERLLRRRPVVAWSAGAMAISERIVLFHDHPPQGAGNAEIFEAGLGLVRGTVFLPHAESRLALDDRQRVSLLARPLSPAAWL
;
A
#
# COMPACT_ATOMS: atom_id res chain seq x y z
N MET A 1 -24.05 13.02 -11.43
CA MET A 1 -22.76 12.48 -11.90
C MET A 1 -22.28 11.42 -10.91
N SER A 2 -22.04 10.22 -11.37
CA SER A 2 -21.55 9.14 -10.51
C SER A 2 -20.07 9.32 -10.19
N LYS A 3 -19.57 8.60 -9.16
CA LYS A 3 -18.14 8.59 -8.84
C LYS A 3 -17.30 8.10 -10.02
N HIS A 4 -17.82 7.14 -10.78
CA HIS A 4 -17.19 6.64 -12.01
C HIS A 4 -17.07 7.73 -13.08
N ASP A 5 -18.12 8.50 -13.27
CA ASP A 5 -18.12 9.57 -14.28
C ASP A 5 -17.10 10.66 -13.91
N LEU A 6 -17.07 11.07 -12.64
CA LEU A 6 -16.09 12.02 -12.16
C LEU A 6 -14.65 11.53 -12.42
N CYS A 7 -14.38 10.31 -12.08
CA CYS A 7 -13.05 9.73 -12.28
C CYS A 7 -12.69 9.60 -13.76
N SER A 8 -13.64 9.26 -14.63
CA SER A 8 -13.38 9.12 -16.07
C SER A 8 -13.08 10.47 -16.75
N LEU A 9 -13.57 11.56 -16.19
CA LEU A 9 -13.28 12.91 -16.66
C LEU A 9 -11.96 13.48 -16.12
N ALA A 10 -11.43 12.90 -15.05
CA ALA A 10 -10.20 13.37 -14.43
C ALA A 10 -8.99 13.11 -15.33
N GLY A 11 -8.09 14.08 -15.43
CA GLY A 11 -6.80 13.92 -16.12
C GLY A 11 -5.81 13.08 -15.30
N VAL A 12 -5.90 13.17 -13.98
CA VAL A 12 -5.01 12.49 -13.01
C VAL A 12 -5.84 12.04 -11.80
N VAL A 13 -5.48 10.92 -11.23
CA VAL A 13 -6.09 10.43 -10.01
C VAL A 13 -5.10 10.50 -8.87
N CYS A 14 -5.51 11.10 -7.76
CA CYS A 14 -4.68 11.21 -6.55
C CYS A 14 -5.24 10.29 -5.46
N LEU A 15 -4.39 9.40 -4.96
CA LEU A 15 -4.71 8.50 -3.85
C LEU A 15 -3.96 8.95 -2.60
N ALA A 16 -4.71 9.44 -1.63
CA ALA A 16 -4.16 10.01 -0.42
C ALA A 16 -3.95 8.99 0.71
N GLY A 17 -3.53 9.49 1.86
CA GLY A 17 -3.37 8.71 3.08
C GLY A 17 -4.69 8.30 3.71
N GLY A 18 -4.60 7.68 4.88
CA GLY A 18 -5.70 7.12 5.64
C GLY A 18 -5.45 5.68 6.01
N HIS A 19 -6.50 4.89 6.17
CA HIS A 19 -6.38 3.47 6.47
C HIS A 19 -6.35 2.66 5.16
N VAL A 20 -5.26 1.96 4.91
CA VAL A 20 -5.06 1.27 3.63
C VAL A 20 -6.10 0.18 3.35
N ALA A 21 -6.52 -0.57 4.37
CA ALA A 21 -7.52 -1.61 4.18
C ALA A 21 -8.88 -1.04 3.77
N VAL A 22 -9.27 0.09 4.35
CA VAL A 22 -10.51 0.79 3.99
C VAL A 22 -10.41 1.34 2.56
N LEU A 23 -9.29 1.96 2.23
CA LEU A 23 -9.06 2.50 0.90
C LEU A 23 -9.12 1.40 -0.17
N LEU A 24 -8.38 0.31 0.04
CA LEU A 24 -8.36 -0.81 -0.89
C LEU A 24 -9.75 -1.41 -1.10
N ASN A 25 -10.47 -1.63 -0.01
CA ASN A 25 -11.83 -2.16 -0.08
C ASN A 25 -12.76 -1.27 -0.90
N ARG A 26 -12.68 0.04 -0.73
CA ARG A 26 -13.48 1.00 -1.49
C ARG A 26 -13.10 1.06 -2.96
N LEU A 27 -11.80 1.01 -3.26
CA LEU A 27 -11.33 0.98 -4.65
C LEU A 27 -11.87 -0.25 -5.39
N ARG A 28 -11.89 -1.41 -4.72
CA ARG A 28 -12.45 -2.64 -5.28
C ARG A 28 -13.97 -2.60 -5.37
N LEU A 29 -14.64 -2.13 -4.32
CA LEU A 29 -16.09 -2.04 -4.26
C LEU A 29 -16.66 -1.18 -5.39
N PHE A 30 -16.02 -0.07 -5.68
CA PHE A 30 -16.44 0.83 -6.75
C PHE A 30 -15.84 0.51 -8.12
N GLY A 31 -15.07 -0.57 -8.23
CA GLY A 31 -14.50 -1.02 -9.49
C GLY A 31 -13.53 -0.02 -10.12
N LEU A 32 -12.80 0.73 -9.33
CA LEU A 32 -11.92 1.80 -9.83
C LEU A 32 -10.58 1.30 -10.37
N GLU A 33 -10.27 0.03 -10.20
CA GLU A 33 -9.00 -0.55 -10.63
C GLU A 33 -8.72 -0.34 -12.12
N ARG A 34 -9.70 -0.58 -12.98
CA ARG A 34 -9.56 -0.36 -14.43
C ARG A 34 -9.20 1.08 -14.76
N LEU A 35 -9.85 2.00 -14.09
CA LEU A 35 -9.65 3.42 -14.30
C LEU A 35 -8.23 3.83 -13.91
N LEU A 36 -7.76 3.35 -12.77
CA LEU A 36 -6.41 3.60 -12.30
C LEU A 36 -5.33 3.09 -13.26
N ARG A 37 -5.62 2.03 -14.02
CA ARG A 37 -4.71 1.52 -15.04
C ARG A 37 -4.65 2.38 -16.29
N ARG A 38 -5.62 3.25 -16.51
CA ARG A 38 -5.76 4.08 -17.71
C ARG A 38 -5.42 5.54 -17.50
N ARG A 39 -5.20 5.98 -16.28
CA ARG A 39 -4.92 7.37 -15.93
C ARG A 39 -3.61 7.49 -15.19
N PRO A 40 -2.90 8.60 -15.34
CA PRO A 40 -1.80 8.90 -14.45
C PRO A 40 -2.29 8.91 -13.00
N VAL A 41 -1.53 8.28 -12.11
CA VAL A 41 -1.86 8.17 -10.69
C VAL A 41 -0.74 8.79 -9.87
N VAL A 42 -1.11 9.67 -8.96
CA VAL A 42 -0.22 10.17 -7.91
C VAL A 42 -0.72 9.58 -6.60
N ALA A 43 0.12 8.84 -5.92
CA ALA A 43 -0.25 8.16 -4.69
C ALA A 43 0.79 8.38 -3.61
N TRP A 44 0.33 8.55 -2.38
CA TRP A 44 1.21 8.67 -1.22
C TRP A 44 0.61 7.98 -0.01
N SER A 45 1.47 7.57 0.94
CA SER A 45 1.06 6.89 2.17
C SER A 45 0.18 5.65 1.88
N ALA A 46 -1.00 5.56 2.45
CA ALA A 46 -1.93 4.44 2.22
C ALA A 46 -2.29 4.28 0.74
N GLY A 47 -2.38 5.37 -0.02
CA GLY A 47 -2.60 5.33 -1.46
C GLY A 47 -1.49 4.60 -2.20
N ALA A 48 -0.23 4.87 -1.85
CA ALA A 48 0.92 4.17 -2.41
C ALA A 48 0.92 2.69 -2.04
N MET A 49 0.57 2.36 -0.80
CA MET A 49 0.45 0.97 -0.37
C MET A 49 -0.62 0.21 -1.17
N ALA A 50 -1.75 0.84 -1.42
CA ALA A 50 -2.87 0.20 -2.12
C ALA A 50 -2.53 -0.20 -3.56
N ILE A 51 -1.66 0.54 -4.24
CA ILE A 51 -1.27 0.27 -5.64
C ILE A 51 -0.10 -0.70 -5.78
N SER A 52 0.54 -1.10 -4.70
CA SER A 52 1.64 -2.07 -4.70
C SER A 52 1.13 -3.51 -4.90
N GLU A 53 2.05 -4.46 -5.03
CA GLU A 53 1.67 -5.88 -5.12
C GLU A 53 1.23 -6.47 -3.79
N ARG A 54 1.86 -6.06 -2.72
CA ARG A 54 1.55 -6.53 -1.36
C ARG A 54 1.38 -5.35 -0.43
N ILE A 55 0.45 -5.50 0.48
CA ILE A 55 0.18 -4.51 1.52
C ILE A 55 0.70 -5.02 2.84
N VAL A 56 1.50 -4.20 3.49
CA VAL A 56 2.05 -4.47 4.81
C VAL A 56 1.36 -3.58 5.82
N LEU A 57 0.77 -4.17 6.84
CA LEU A 57 0.22 -3.44 7.97
C LEU A 57 1.24 -3.38 9.10
N PHE A 58 1.34 -2.21 9.70
CA PHE A 58 2.13 -1.99 10.90
C PHE A 58 1.20 -1.87 12.09
N HIS A 59 1.44 -2.72 13.08
CA HIS A 59 0.70 -2.68 14.34
C HIS A 59 1.50 -1.84 15.33
N ASP A 60 1.40 -0.52 15.21
CA ASP A 60 2.05 0.40 16.10
C ASP A 60 1.28 0.44 17.42
N HIS A 61 1.96 0.17 18.52
CA HIS A 61 1.37 0.21 19.87
C HIS A 61 2.11 1.20 20.77
N PRO A 62 1.87 2.51 20.63
CA PRO A 62 2.42 3.45 21.58
C PRO A 62 1.80 3.22 22.98
N PRO A 63 2.57 3.25 24.08
CA PRO A 63 3.99 3.58 24.20
C PRO A 63 4.94 2.38 24.11
N GLN A 64 4.52 1.24 23.67
CA GLN A 64 5.28 -0.01 23.68
C GLN A 64 6.32 -0.12 22.55
N GLY A 65 6.47 0.90 21.75
CA GLY A 65 7.45 0.96 20.68
C GLY A 65 6.93 0.54 19.31
N ALA A 66 7.87 0.29 18.40
CA ALA A 66 7.54 -0.09 17.03
C ALA A 66 6.84 -1.46 16.99
N GLY A 67 5.66 -1.50 16.39
CA GLY A 67 4.91 -2.73 16.23
C GLY A 67 5.52 -3.67 15.19
N ASN A 68 5.00 -4.87 15.13
CA ASN A 68 5.37 -5.82 14.09
C ASN A 68 4.67 -5.49 12.78
N ALA A 69 5.38 -5.70 11.68
CA ALA A 69 4.80 -5.63 10.34
C ALA A 69 4.27 -6.99 9.95
N GLU A 70 3.11 -7.02 9.32
CA GLU A 70 2.58 -8.24 8.74
C GLU A 70 2.06 -8.00 7.32
N ILE A 71 2.13 -9.02 6.48
CA ILE A 71 1.53 -8.96 5.16
C ILE A 71 0.02 -9.11 5.33
N PHE A 72 -0.71 -8.08 4.94
CA PHE A 72 -2.16 -8.05 5.05
C PHE A 72 -2.82 -8.78 3.89
N GLU A 73 -2.61 -8.29 2.67
CA GLU A 73 -3.15 -8.90 1.46
C GLU A 73 -2.45 -8.38 0.21
N ALA A 74 -2.88 -8.86 -0.95
CA ALA A 74 -2.44 -8.31 -2.22
C ALA A 74 -2.99 -6.89 -2.41
N GLY A 75 -2.16 -5.98 -2.88
CA GLY A 75 -2.60 -4.68 -3.37
C GLY A 75 -3.17 -4.77 -4.78
N LEU A 76 -3.44 -3.63 -5.40
CA LEU A 76 -3.97 -3.60 -6.78
C LEU A 76 -2.95 -4.01 -7.83
N GLY A 77 -1.67 -4.07 -7.49
CA GLY A 77 -0.62 -4.51 -8.39
C GLY A 77 -0.35 -3.57 -9.56
N LEU A 78 -0.64 -2.29 -9.42
CA LEU A 78 -0.34 -1.30 -10.45
C LEU A 78 1.17 -1.08 -10.60
N VAL A 79 1.89 -1.20 -9.50
CA VAL A 79 3.35 -1.17 -9.47
C VAL A 79 3.84 -2.56 -9.09
N ARG A 80 4.40 -3.26 -10.05
CA ARG A 80 4.84 -4.64 -9.85
C ARG A 80 6.22 -4.71 -9.20
N GLY A 81 6.46 -5.79 -8.47
CA GLY A 81 7.75 -6.04 -7.83
C GLY A 81 8.10 -5.06 -6.71
N THR A 82 7.11 -4.33 -6.21
CA THR A 82 7.34 -3.25 -5.25
C THR A 82 6.35 -3.33 -4.10
N VAL A 83 6.87 -3.08 -2.92
CA VAL A 83 6.09 -2.90 -1.70
C VAL A 83 6.45 -1.55 -1.10
N PHE A 84 5.47 -0.71 -0.88
CA PHE A 84 5.69 0.60 -0.26
C PHE A 84 5.52 0.52 1.24
N LEU A 85 6.49 1.04 1.96
CA LEU A 85 6.53 1.03 3.42
C LEU A 85 6.60 2.48 3.94
N PRO A 86 5.45 3.15 4.05
CA PRO A 86 5.43 4.53 4.54
C PRO A 86 5.98 4.64 5.96
N HIS A 87 6.65 5.75 6.25
CA HIS A 87 7.27 6.01 7.54
C HIS A 87 8.29 4.95 7.97
N ALA A 88 9.03 4.40 7.01
CA ALA A 88 9.95 3.29 7.24
C ALA A 88 11.01 3.58 8.30
N GLU A 89 11.54 4.80 8.31
CA GLU A 89 12.56 5.20 9.30
C GLU A 89 12.07 5.06 10.73
N SER A 90 10.85 5.48 11.00
CA SER A 90 10.28 5.43 12.34
C SER A 90 9.72 4.06 12.71
N ARG A 91 9.33 3.26 11.74
CA ARG A 91 8.63 1.98 11.97
C ARG A 91 9.54 0.77 11.91
N LEU A 92 10.59 0.81 11.09
CA LEU A 92 11.35 -0.39 10.76
C LEU A 92 12.69 -0.52 11.49
N ALA A 93 13.17 0.53 12.17
CA ALA A 93 14.50 0.53 12.75
C ALA A 93 15.53 0.05 11.70
N LEU A 94 15.69 0.80 10.62
CA LEU A 94 16.46 0.39 9.43
C LEU A 94 17.95 0.14 9.72
N ASP A 95 18.45 0.60 10.83
CA ASP A 95 19.80 0.34 11.33
C ASP A 95 19.98 -1.05 11.96
N ASP A 96 18.89 -1.71 12.30
CA ASP A 96 18.89 -3.09 12.80
C ASP A 96 18.84 -4.09 11.64
N ARG A 97 20.00 -4.59 11.24
CA ARG A 97 20.13 -5.49 10.10
C ARG A 97 19.37 -6.81 10.27
N GLN A 98 19.33 -7.36 11.48
CA GLN A 98 18.59 -8.59 11.74
C GLN A 98 17.10 -8.40 11.55
N ARG A 99 16.57 -7.32 12.09
CA ARG A 99 15.16 -6.98 11.96
C ARG A 99 14.78 -6.74 10.51
N VAL A 100 15.58 -5.97 9.78
CA VAL A 100 15.35 -5.72 8.35
C VAL A 100 15.40 -7.02 7.54
N SER A 101 16.34 -7.90 7.83
CA SER A 101 16.45 -9.20 7.16
C SER A 101 15.22 -10.09 7.42
N LEU A 102 14.74 -10.15 8.66
CA LEU A 102 13.54 -10.91 9.01
C LEU A 102 12.29 -10.34 8.33
N LEU A 103 12.20 -9.02 8.22
CA LEU A 103 11.09 -8.36 7.56
C LEU A 103 11.14 -8.58 6.03
N ALA A 104 12.32 -8.56 5.45
CA ALA A 104 12.49 -8.67 4.00
C ALA A 104 12.13 -10.05 3.45
N ARG A 105 12.34 -11.11 4.23
CA ARG A 105 12.05 -12.49 3.79
C ARG A 105 10.62 -12.71 3.31
N PRO A 106 9.59 -12.39 4.11
CA PRO A 106 8.21 -12.57 3.65
C PRO A 106 7.80 -11.61 2.54
N LEU A 107 8.56 -10.53 2.34
CA LEU A 107 8.33 -9.56 1.26
C LEU A 107 9.06 -9.95 -0.03
N SER A 108 9.92 -10.95 0.00
CA SER A 108 10.58 -11.44 -1.20
C SER A 108 9.56 -12.01 -2.19
N PRO A 109 9.69 -11.72 -3.49
CA PRO A 109 8.79 -12.29 -4.51
C PRO A 109 8.71 -13.82 -4.46
N ALA A 110 9.78 -14.51 -4.11
CA ALA A 110 9.80 -15.96 -3.98
C ALA A 110 8.88 -16.47 -2.88
N ALA A 111 8.60 -15.69 -1.85
CA ALA A 111 7.71 -16.08 -0.76
C ALA A 111 6.22 -16.00 -1.15
N TRP A 112 5.90 -15.39 -2.31
CA TRP A 112 4.51 -15.20 -2.76
C TRP A 112 4.06 -16.29 -3.75
N LEU A 113 4.97 -17.14 -4.08
CA LEU A 113 4.70 -18.30 -4.93
C LEU A 113 4.19 -19.47 -4.09
#